data_f3d0bd550b03d6b9f8365842fd6b21f8
#
_entry.id   f3d0bd550b03d6b9f8365842fd6b21f8
#
_cell.length_a   1.000
_cell.length_b   1.000
_cell.length_c   1.000
_cell.angle_alpha   90.00
_cell.angle_beta   90.00
_cell.angle_gamma   90.00
#
_symmetry.space_group_name_H-M   'P 1'
#
loop_
_entity.id
_entity.type
_entity.pdbx_description
1 polymer ?
#
loop_
_entity_poly.entity_id
_entity_poly.type
_entity_poly.pdbx_seq_one_letter_code
_entity_poly.pdbx_strand_id
1 'polypeptide(L)'
;MEFESMATTLNQYEGMFLLGPTGADSEKAIAIVRGMIEKHGGQIQVIKRWDERKLAYEIQRQKRGTFIITFFKAPSASITPLEREVKLSEEVLRVLITRAEHLNETEMNAVEPQPIAPPPERNPWDRDMGGMGMGMGGGGGRGGYDRPPREDRPSRGGRREETADAGAGKE
;
A
#
# COMPACT_ATOMS: atom_id res chain seq x y z
N MET A 1 20.74 43.11 15.63
CA MET A 1 21.01 41.80 15.01
C MET A 1 19.89 41.50 14.08
N GLU A 2 20.08 41.89 12.80
CA GLU A 2 19.14 41.56 11.72
C GLU A 2 19.29 40.08 11.45
N PHE A 3 18.29 39.29 11.81
CA PHE A 3 18.15 37.93 11.29
C PHE A 3 17.79 38.08 9.83
N GLU A 4 18.79 37.92 8.96
CA GLU A 4 18.56 37.72 7.54
C GLU A 4 17.56 36.60 7.40
N SER A 5 16.33 36.96 7.03
CA SER A 5 15.32 36.05 6.58
C SER A 5 15.88 35.39 5.32
N MET A 6 16.54 34.25 5.52
CA MET A 6 16.88 33.38 4.39
C MET A 6 15.56 33.15 3.66
N ALA A 7 15.42 33.72 2.47
CA ALA A 7 14.27 33.56 1.61
C ALA A 7 14.06 32.07 1.37
N THR A 8 13.21 31.45 2.17
CA THR A 8 12.90 30.03 2.08
C THR A 8 12.20 29.83 0.74
N THR A 9 12.89 29.23 -0.21
CA THR A 9 12.30 28.94 -1.53
C THR A 9 11.12 28.03 -1.36
N LEU A 10 9.93 28.53 -1.67
CA LEU A 10 8.69 27.77 -1.68
C LEU A 10 8.55 27.06 -3.02
N ASN A 11 8.55 25.75 -2.99
CA ASN A 11 8.27 24.90 -4.14
C ASN A 11 6.81 24.49 -4.15
N GLN A 12 6.27 24.27 -5.34
CA GLN A 12 4.90 23.81 -5.52
C GLN A 12 4.86 22.28 -5.53
N TYR A 13 3.95 21.74 -4.75
CA TYR A 13 3.74 20.30 -4.58
C TYR A 13 2.30 19.90 -4.84
N GLU A 14 2.15 18.72 -5.39
CA GLU A 14 0.90 17.98 -5.42
C GLU A 14 0.95 16.91 -4.32
N GLY A 15 -0.05 16.87 -3.47
CA GLY A 15 -0.21 15.85 -2.44
C GLY A 15 -1.47 15.04 -2.65
N MET A 16 -1.34 13.73 -2.73
CA MET A 16 -2.47 12.81 -2.74
C MET A 16 -2.51 12.06 -1.40
N PHE A 17 -3.53 12.30 -0.61
CA PHE A 17 -3.74 11.70 0.71
C PHE A 17 -4.83 10.64 0.61
N LEU A 18 -4.54 9.46 1.13
CA LEU A 18 -5.50 8.38 1.24
C LEU A 18 -5.95 8.27 2.70
N LEU A 19 -7.23 8.50 2.93
CA LEU A 19 -7.85 8.39 4.24
C LEU A 19 -8.68 7.11 4.36
N GLY A 20 -8.79 6.62 5.59
CA GLY A 20 -9.65 5.50 5.96
C GLY A 20 -11.13 5.87 6.04
N PRO A 21 -11.91 5.15 6.88
CA PRO A 21 -13.36 5.36 7.00
C PRO A 21 -13.77 6.77 7.40
N THR A 22 -12.92 7.49 8.17
CA THR A 22 -13.13 8.89 8.56
C THR A 22 -13.22 9.80 7.34
N GLY A 23 -12.60 9.43 6.24
CA GLY A 23 -12.62 10.15 4.98
C GLY A 23 -13.98 10.14 4.26
N ALA A 24 -14.95 9.35 4.72
CA ALA A 24 -16.31 9.38 4.17
C ALA A 24 -16.96 10.77 4.38
N ASP A 25 -16.61 11.45 5.48
CA ASP A 25 -17.01 12.83 5.77
C ASP A 25 -16.02 13.78 5.08
N SER A 26 -16.42 14.33 3.95
CA SER A 26 -15.56 15.14 3.07
C SER A 26 -14.96 16.34 3.79
N GLU A 27 -15.73 17.01 4.64
CA GLU A 27 -15.27 18.20 5.35
C GLU A 27 -14.23 17.86 6.40
N LYS A 28 -14.44 16.78 7.15
CA LYS A 28 -13.45 16.30 8.14
C LYS A 28 -12.17 15.86 7.47
N ALA A 29 -12.27 15.11 6.38
CA ALA A 29 -11.12 14.67 5.62
C ALA A 29 -10.26 15.84 5.12
N ILE A 30 -10.91 16.87 4.58
CA ILE A 30 -10.25 18.10 4.13
C ILE A 30 -9.62 18.84 5.31
N ALA A 31 -10.32 18.93 6.45
CA ALA A 31 -9.81 19.61 7.63
C ALA A 31 -8.55 18.93 8.21
N ILE A 32 -8.52 17.60 8.24
CA ILE A 32 -7.38 16.81 8.69
C ILE A 32 -6.15 17.10 7.80
N VAL A 33 -6.31 16.96 6.50
CA VAL A 33 -5.21 17.19 5.54
C VAL A 33 -4.73 18.64 5.59
N ARG A 34 -5.66 19.59 5.66
CA ARG A 34 -5.36 21.02 5.80
C ARG A 34 -4.51 21.28 7.04
N GLY A 35 -4.95 20.80 8.19
CA GLY A 35 -4.24 20.99 9.47
C GLY A 35 -2.80 20.46 9.43
N MET A 36 -2.58 19.30 8.81
CA MET A 36 -1.25 18.71 8.66
C MET A 36 -0.34 19.57 7.79
N ILE A 37 -0.83 20.08 6.66
CA ILE A 37 -0.05 20.90 5.73
C ILE A 37 0.29 22.24 6.35
N GLU A 38 -0.70 22.93 6.93
CA GLU A 38 -0.53 24.25 7.56
C GLU A 38 0.44 24.20 8.74
N LYS A 39 0.38 23.15 9.56
CA LYS A 39 1.28 22.92 10.70
C LYS A 39 2.75 22.88 10.27
N HIS A 40 3.05 22.38 9.08
CA HIS A 40 4.39 22.33 8.51
C HIS A 40 4.73 23.55 7.62
N GLY A 41 3.95 24.61 7.71
CA GLY A 41 4.19 25.85 6.98
C GLY A 41 3.83 25.78 5.49
N GLY A 42 3.00 24.82 5.10
CA GLY A 42 2.50 24.73 3.74
C GLY A 42 1.36 25.72 3.48
N GLN A 43 1.37 26.35 2.31
CA GLN A 43 0.34 27.27 1.84
C GLN A 43 -0.53 26.55 0.81
N ILE A 44 -1.76 26.24 1.17
CA ILE A 44 -2.67 25.48 0.31
C ILE A 44 -3.21 26.39 -0.78
N GLN A 45 -3.12 25.96 -2.03
CA GLN A 45 -3.69 26.62 -3.19
C GLN A 45 -5.04 26.00 -3.55
N VAL A 46 -5.07 24.66 -3.67
CA VAL A 46 -6.27 23.88 -3.97
C VAL A 46 -6.31 22.67 -3.06
N ILE A 47 -7.46 22.37 -2.50
CA ILE A 47 -7.71 21.13 -1.76
C ILE A 47 -9.12 20.65 -2.07
N LYS A 48 -9.25 19.40 -2.48
CA LYS A 48 -10.54 18.82 -2.79
C LYS A 48 -10.59 17.32 -2.55
N ARG A 49 -11.77 16.80 -2.24
CA ARG A 49 -12.02 15.36 -2.32
C ARG A 49 -11.95 14.95 -3.79
N TRP A 50 -11.05 14.02 -4.08
CA TRP A 50 -10.84 13.59 -5.45
C TRP A 50 -11.74 12.40 -5.79
N ASP A 51 -11.69 11.32 -4.99
CA ASP A 51 -12.51 10.14 -5.23
C ASP A 51 -12.61 9.26 -3.98
N GLU A 52 -13.58 8.32 -3.99
CA GLU A 52 -13.68 7.23 -3.03
C GLU A 52 -13.78 5.91 -3.78
N ARG A 53 -12.78 5.06 -3.63
CA ARG A 53 -12.76 3.79 -4.35
C ARG A 53 -12.24 2.63 -3.52
N LYS A 54 -12.52 1.42 -4.02
CA LYS A 54 -11.95 0.19 -3.49
C LYS A 54 -10.44 0.18 -3.76
N LEU A 55 -9.67 -0.19 -2.76
CA LEU A 55 -8.22 -0.35 -2.87
C LEU A 55 -7.88 -1.65 -3.58
N ALA A 56 -6.77 -1.67 -4.33
CA ALA A 56 -6.28 -2.87 -5.01
C ALA A 56 -5.86 -3.96 -4.00
N TYR A 57 -5.40 -3.54 -2.82
CA TYR A 57 -5.06 -4.40 -1.68
C TYR A 57 -5.41 -3.69 -0.38
N GLU A 58 -5.57 -4.45 0.69
CA GLU A 58 -5.91 -3.89 2.00
C GLU A 58 -4.74 -3.09 2.58
N ILE A 59 -5.04 -1.88 3.07
CA ILE A 59 -4.09 -1.03 3.80
C ILE A 59 -4.66 -0.82 5.19
N GLN A 60 -3.91 -1.18 6.24
CA GLN A 60 -4.35 -1.10 7.64
C GLN A 60 -5.75 -1.71 7.87
N ARG A 61 -6.02 -2.87 7.24
CA ARG A 61 -7.31 -3.58 7.24
C ARG A 61 -8.46 -2.83 6.56
N GLN A 62 -8.17 -1.77 5.83
CA GLN A 62 -9.16 -1.03 5.06
C GLN A 62 -9.18 -1.50 3.61
N LYS A 63 -10.38 -1.80 3.10
CA LYS A 63 -10.61 -2.23 1.70
C LYS A 63 -11.02 -1.09 0.78
N ARG A 64 -11.44 0.02 1.36
CA ARG A 64 -11.85 1.24 0.66
C ARG A 64 -11.15 2.43 1.28
N GLY A 65 -10.98 3.47 0.52
CA GLY A 65 -10.41 4.72 1.01
C GLY A 65 -10.86 5.92 0.19
N THR A 66 -10.81 7.07 0.85
CA THR A 66 -11.11 8.37 0.25
C THR A 66 -9.80 9.05 -0.11
N PHE A 67 -9.70 9.49 -1.34
CA PHE A 67 -8.56 10.23 -1.85
C PHE A 67 -8.85 11.73 -1.78
N ILE A 68 -7.93 12.46 -1.15
CA ILE A 68 -7.90 13.91 -1.14
C ILE A 68 -6.71 14.37 -1.96
N ILE A 69 -6.94 15.18 -2.96
CA ILE A 69 -5.88 15.83 -3.74
C ILE A 69 -5.72 17.26 -3.24
N THR A 70 -4.48 17.69 -3.10
CA THR A 70 -4.13 19.03 -2.67
C THR A 70 -2.93 19.55 -3.44
N PHE A 71 -2.97 20.83 -3.78
CA PHE A 71 -1.84 21.58 -4.33
C PHE A 71 -1.45 22.62 -3.31
N PHE A 72 -0.18 22.66 -2.94
CA PHE A 72 0.31 23.56 -1.91
C PHE A 72 1.75 23.98 -2.19
N LYS A 73 2.13 25.13 -1.64
CA LYS A 73 3.51 25.62 -1.66
C LYS A 73 4.13 25.43 -0.29
N ALA A 74 5.31 24.83 -0.25
CA ALA A 74 6.04 24.61 0.98
C ALA A 74 7.55 24.64 0.75
N PRO A 75 8.34 24.90 1.82
CA PRO A 75 9.78 24.66 1.79
C PRO A 75 10.06 23.17 1.61
N SER A 76 11.11 22.83 0.86
CA SER A 76 11.50 21.41 0.68
C SER A 76 11.78 20.71 2.01
N ALA A 77 12.32 21.45 2.99
CA ALA A 77 12.62 20.93 4.32
C ALA A 77 11.38 20.51 5.12
N SER A 78 10.19 21.04 4.78
CA SER A 78 8.93 20.73 5.44
C SER A 78 8.30 19.41 4.98
N ILE A 79 8.71 18.89 3.84
CA ILE A 79 8.09 17.68 3.24
C ILE A 79 8.39 16.43 4.08
N THR A 80 9.64 16.23 4.50
CA THR A 80 10.01 15.07 5.32
C THR A 80 9.29 15.04 6.68
N PRO A 81 9.20 16.15 7.45
CA PRO A 81 8.39 16.20 8.66
C PRO A 81 6.91 15.92 8.41
N LEU A 82 6.34 16.47 7.33
CA LEU A 82 4.94 16.23 6.94
C LEU A 82 4.68 14.74 6.66
N GLU A 83 5.54 14.10 5.87
CA GLU A 83 5.43 12.65 5.60
C GLU A 83 5.55 11.80 6.87
N ARG A 84 6.41 12.24 7.82
CA ARG A 84 6.54 11.57 9.11
C ARG A 84 5.26 11.69 9.93
N GLU A 85 4.65 12.86 9.98
CA GLU A 85 3.40 13.08 10.70
C GLU A 85 2.28 12.22 10.11
N VAL A 86 2.16 12.17 8.77
CA VAL A 86 1.20 11.31 8.10
C VAL A 86 1.39 9.83 8.48
N LYS A 87 2.64 9.34 8.54
CA LYS A 87 2.93 7.95 8.94
C LYS A 87 2.56 7.64 10.38
N LEU A 88 2.52 8.64 11.24
CA LEU A 88 2.12 8.52 12.65
C LEU A 88 0.62 8.72 12.85
N SER A 89 -0.09 9.25 11.86
CA SER A 89 -1.53 9.44 11.90
C SER A 89 -2.28 8.12 11.70
N GLU A 90 -3.33 7.92 12.48
CA GLU A 90 -4.26 6.79 12.31
C GLU A 90 -5.34 7.07 11.27
N GLU A 91 -5.56 8.34 10.94
CA GLU A 91 -6.62 8.78 10.03
C GLU A 91 -6.19 8.73 8.56
N VAL A 92 -4.90 9.04 8.31
CA VAL A 92 -4.32 9.02 6.96
C VAL A 92 -3.54 7.73 6.77
N LEU A 93 -4.03 6.88 5.87
CA LEU A 93 -3.44 5.58 5.58
C LEU A 93 -2.14 5.70 4.77
N ARG A 94 -2.10 6.68 3.85
CA ARG A 94 -0.95 6.88 2.95
C ARG A 94 -0.95 8.28 2.36
N VAL A 95 0.24 8.77 2.02
CA VAL A 95 0.44 9.99 1.25
C VAL A 95 1.43 9.77 0.12
N LEU A 96 1.20 10.47 -0.98
CA LEU A 96 2.15 10.64 -2.07
C LEU A 96 2.31 12.15 -2.31
N ILE A 97 3.54 12.65 -2.22
CA ILE A 97 3.84 14.07 -2.48
C ILE A 97 4.81 14.13 -3.64
N THR A 98 4.46 14.89 -4.66
CA THR A 98 5.28 15.11 -5.86
C THR A 98 5.47 16.59 -6.14
N ARG A 99 6.53 16.97 -6.83
CA ARG A 99 6.70 18.34 -7.30
C ARG A 99 5.76 18.60 -8.47
N ALA A 100 5.08 19.72 -8.44
CA ALA A 100 4.06 20.10 -9.42
C ALA A 100 4.28 21.52 -9.96
N GLU A 101 5.53 21.93 -10.12
CA GLU A 101 5.91 23.28 -10.58
C GLU A 101 5.44 23.60 -12.02
N HIS A 102 5.13 22.58 -12.78
CA HIS A 102 4.65 22.67 -14.16
C HIS A 102 3.15 22.95 -14.29
N LEU A 103 2.39 22.82 -13.20
CA LEU A 103 0.93 22.99 -13.22
C LEU A 103 0.53 24.42 -12.92
N ASN A 104 -0.37 24.95 -13.76
CA ASN A 104 -1.02 26.23 -13.56
C ASN A 104 -2.26 26.07 -12.66
N GLU A 105 -2.72 27.16 -12.07
CA GLU A 105 -3.88 27.16 -11.17
C GLU A 105 -5.16 26.63 -11.84
N THR A 106 -5.34 26.90 -13.11
CA THR A 106 -6.46 26.38 -13.92
C THR A 106 -6.41 24.87 -14.05
N GLU A 107 -5.21 24.32 -14.30
CA GLU A 107 -4.99 22.89 -14.42
C GLU A 107 -5.19 22.17 -13.09
N MET A 108 -4.72 22.76 -11.98
CA MET A 108 -4.92 22.20 -10.62
C MET A 108 -6.40 22.09 -10.28
N ASN A 109 -7.20 23.06 -10.68
CA ASN A 109 -8.65 23.03 -10.49
C ASN A 109 -9.36 22.03 -11.40
N ALA A 110 -8.81 21.79 -12.59
CA ALA A 110 -9.36 20.89 -13.59
C ALA A 110 -9.03 19.40 -13.35
N VAL A 111 -8.14 19.08 -12.40
CA VAL A 111 -7.80 17.68 -12.09
C VAL A 111 -9.02 16.94 -11.57
N GLU A 112 -9.49 15.98 -12.36
CA GLU A 112 -10.62 15.10 -12.04
C GLU A 112 -10.17 13.65 -11.91
N PRO A 113 -10.91 12.82 -11.13
CA PRO A 113 -10.62 11.42 -11.02
C PRO A 113 -10.83 10.72 -12.38
N GLN A 114 -9.87 9.90 -12.76
CA GLN A 114 -10.04 9.07 -13.95
C GLN A 114 -11.13 8.02 -13.70
N PRO A 115 -12.05 7.80 -14.67
CA PRO A 115 -13.04 6.74 -14.57
C PRO A 115 -12.33 5.40 -14.39
N ILE A 116 -12.84 4.59 -13.47
CA ILE A 116 -12.33 3.23 -13.27
C ILE A 116 -12.59 2.48 -14.56
N ALA A 117 -11.53 2.05 -15.25
CA ALA A 117 -11.69 1.18 -16.40
C ALA A 117 -12.55 -0.03 -15.98
N PRO A 118 -13.60 -0.40 -16.72
CA PRO A 118 -14.34 -1.61 -16.44
C PRO A 118 -13.37 -2.78 -16.41
N PRO A 119 -13.54 -3.76 -15.51
CA PRO A 119 -12.70 -4.95 -15.52
C PRO A 119 -12.72 -5.52 -16.94
N PRO A 120 -11.58 -5.98 -17.46
CA PRO A 120 -11.53 -6.55 -18.79
C PRO A 120 -12.62 -7.62 -18.89
N GLU A 121 -13.45 -7.52 -19.90
CA GLU A 121 -14.50 -8.50 -20.15
C GLU A 121 -13.81 -9.86 -20.19
N ARG A 122 -14.15 -10.72 -19.22
CA ARG A 122 -13.64 -12.07 -19.18
C ARG A 122 -14.15 -12.73 -20.46
N ASN A 123 -13.23 -13.08 -21.33
CA ASN A 123 -13.52 -13.80 -22.55
C ASN A 123 -14.49 -14.96 -22.20
N PRO A 124 -15.64 -15.07 -22.86
CA PRO A 124 -16.59 -16.17 -22.58
C PRO A 124 -15.94 -17.55 -22.68
N TRP A 125 -14.83 -17.64 -23.40
CA TRP A 125 -14.03 -18.85 -23.60
C TRP A 125 -13.09 -19.19 -22.44
N ASP A 126 -12.81 -18.27 -21.51
CA ASP A 126 -12.00 -18.53 -20.30
C ASP A 126 -12.77 -19.31 -19.22
N ARG A 127 -14.07 -19.50 -19.39
CA ARG A 127 -14.89 -20.31 -18.48
C ARG A 127 -14.76 -21.82 -18.69
N ASP A 128 -14.27 -22.25 -19.85
CA ASP A 128 -14.38 -23.67 -20.23
C ASP A 128 -13.09 -24.48 -20.05
N MET A 129 -11.97 -23.84 -19.73
CA MET A 129 -10.71 -24.55 -19.50
C MET A 129 -10.47 -24.98 -18.05
N GLY A 130 -11.33 -24.58 -17.12
CA GLY A 130 -11.23 -24.94 -15.69
C GLY A 130 -12.12 -26.12 -15.26
N GLY A 131 -12.96 -26.64 -16.14
CA GLY A 131 -14.02 -27.60 -15.81
C GLY A 131 -13.94 -28.98 -16.46
N MET A 132 -12.96 -29.26 -17.29
CA MET A 132 -12.72 -30.62 -17.78
C MET A 132 -11.75 -31.39 -16.88
N GLY A 133 -12.08 -31.46 -15.60
CA GLY A 133 -11.65 -32.51 -14.70
C GLY A 133 -12.38 -33.78 -15.07
N MET A 134 -11.65 -34.63 -15.77
CA MET A 134 -11.93 -36.02 -16.09
C MET A 134 -12.98 -36.70 -15.19
N GLY A 135 -14.18 -36.79 -15.70
CA GLY A 135 -15.16 -37.75 -15.29
C GLY A 135 -15.50 -38.63 -16.47
N MET A 136 -14.61 -39.50 -16.87
CA MET A 136 -14.95 -40.60 -17.78
C MET A 136 -14.71 -41.90 -17.05
N GLY A 137 -15.75 -42.30 -16.30
CA GLY A 137 -15.90 -43.66 -15.85
C GLY A 137 -16.40 -44.52 -17.02
N GLY A 138 -15.84 -45.67 -17.12
CA GLY A 138 -16.43 -46.70 -17.94
C GLY A 138 -15.49 -47.75 -18.51
N GLY A 139 -15.39 -48.89 -17.86
CA GLY A 139 -15.36 -50.13 -18.55
C GLY A 139 -14.03 -50.81 -18.84
N GLY A 140 -13.70 -51.80 -18.03
CA GLY A 140 -13.26 -53.11 -18.49
C GLY A 140 -11.83 -53.28 -18.99
N GLY A 141 -11.03 -54.07 -18.25
CA GLY A 141 -9.80 -54.60 -18.81
C GLY A 141 -8.84 -55.11 -17.72
N ARG A 142 -8.94 -56.38 -17.47
CA ARG A 142 -7.99 -57.19 -16.67
C ARG A 142 -6.54 -56.95 -17.12
N GLY A 143 -5.64 -56.79 -16.21
CA GLY A 143 -4.20 -56.79 -16.44
C GLY A 143 -3.47 -56.58 -15.14
N GLY A 144 -3.24 -57.67 -14.40
CA GLY A 144 -2.42 -57.67 -13.21
C GLY A 144 -0.96 -57.48 -13.62
N TYR A 145 -0.34 -56.49 -13.02
CA TYR A 145 1.12 -56.45 -12.96
C TYR A 145 1.49 -56.31 -11.48
N ASP A 146 2.06 -57.39 -11.01
CA ASP A 146 2.76 -57.58 -9.77
C ASP A 146 3.69 -56.39 -9.49
N ARG A 147 3.46 -55.70 -8.42
CA ARG A 147 4.46 -54.79 -7.86
C ARG A 147 5.22 -55.49 -6.77
N PRO A 148 6.55 -55.59 -6.83
CA PRO A 148 7.35 -56.16 -5.75
C PRO A 148 7.29 -55.25 -4.50
N PRO A 149 7.39 -55.82 -3.29
CA PRO A 149 7.33 -55.08 -2.05
C PRO A 149 8.55 -54.16 -1.91
N ARG A 150 8.29 -52.95 -1.41
CA ARG A 150 9.33 -51.98 -1.06
C ARG A 150 10.01 -52.47 0.21
N GLU A 151 11.31 -52.77 0.07
CA GLU A 151 12.18 -53.03 1.20
C GLU A 151 12.30 -51.82 2.14
N ASP A 152 12.26 -52.15 3.40
CA ASP A 152 12.44 -51.27 4.54
C ASP A 152 13.78 -50.53 4.48
N ARG A 153 13.72 -49.20 4.52
CA ARG A 153 14.91 -48.40 4.82
C ARG A 153 15.02 -48.21 6.32
N PRO A 154 16.16 -48.60 6.94
CA PRO A 154 16.36 -48.43 8.36
C PRO A 154 16.49 -46.93 8.74
N SER A 155 15.77 -46.56 9.75
CA SER A 155 15.86 -45.29 10.46
C SER A 155 17.25 -45.10 11.05
N ARG A 156 17.95 -44.11 10.60
CA ARG A 156 19.23 -43.70 11.16
C ARG A 156 18.98 -42.88 12.42
N GLY A 157 18.98 -43.58 13.54
CA GLY A 157 18.88 -43.05 14.88
C GLY A 157 20.05 -42.13 15.23
N GLY A 158 19.70 -41.15 16.03
CA GLY A 158 20.56 -40.09 16.49
C GLY A 158 21.69 -40.51 17.38
N ARG A 159 22.60 -39.62 17.55
CA ARG A 159 23.49 -39.62 18.72
C ARG A 159 23.61 -38.16 19.19
N ARG A 160 23.03 -37.97 20.38
CA ARG A 160 23.39 -36.86 21.27
C ARG A 160 24.81 -37.14 21.74
N GLU A 161 25.63 -36.13 21.70
CA GLU A 161 26.74 -35.99 22.63
C GLU A 161 26.66 -34.67 23.36
N GLU A 162 26.39 -34.83 24.62
CA GLU A 162 26.49 -33.94 25.73
C GLU A 162 27.97 -33.80 26.08
N THR A 163 28.49 -32.60 26.07
CA THR A 163 29.71 -32.33 26.84
C THR A 163 29.49 -31.04 27.64
N ALA A 164 29.22 -31.26 28.90
CA ALA A 164 29.50 -30.31 29.96
C ALA A 164 31.02 -30.18 30.10
N ASP A 165 31.53 -28.99 30.25
CA ASP A 165 32.64 -28.80 31.20
C ASP A 165 32.66 -27.37 31.74
N ALA A 166 32.90 -27.34 33.02
CA ALA A 166 33.00 -26.20 33.90
C ALA A 166 34.39 -25.58 33.79
N GLY A 167 34.50 -24.31 34.13
CA GLY A 167 35.79 -23.63 34.24
C GLY A 167 35.67 -22.28 34.90
N ALA A 168 35.79 -22.28 36.21
CA ALA A 168 35.95 -21.15 37.11
C ALA A 168 37.31 -20.42 36.91
N GLY A 169 37.38 -19.16 37.36
CA GLY A 169 38.61 -18.44 37.67
C GLY A 169 38.51 -16.95 37.38
N LYS A 170 38.19 -16.16 38.38
CA LYS A 170 39.12 -15.28 39.17
C LYS A 170 40.04 -14.38 38.32
N GLU A 171 39.88 -13.12 38.34
CA GLU A 171 40.45 -11.97 39.08
C GLU A 171 39.91 -10.68 38.51
#